data_0f8d08042b4c22465cd78ccef1c29a5a
#
_entry.id   0f8d08042b4c22465cd78ccef1c29a5a
#
_cell.length_a   1.000
_cell.length_b   1.000
_cell.length_c   1.000
_cell.angle_alpha   90.00
_cell.angle_beta   90.00
_cell.angle_gamma   90.00
#
_symmetry.space_group_name_H-M   'P 1'
#
loop_
_entity.id
_entity.type
_entity.pdbx_description
1 polymer ?
#
loop_
_entity_poly.entity_id
_entity_poly.type
_entity_poly.pdbx_seq_one_letter_code
_entity_poly.pdbx_strand_id
1 'polypeptide(L)'
;MPVNEKFLESAGKDFGSVKPNGILYNGAYILKSFTSKSQIELEKNPEYYDKKNVHIDTVKLTYFDGSDQDYLARNFSDGNLSTARLFPTSSTYSTIEKKFKDNIVYTPQDSTVYYAYFNVNRQNYGHTKKTSDEQKNNTKTALQNKNFRQALNFALDRTSYSAQVNGKDGASKTLRTLLVPPTFVQADGKDFGTLVEEKLAATGDEWKGVSFADAQDSLHNADKAKAELEKAKAELQSQGVQFPIHIDYVVDQSSNALVQQADSMKSSIEAALGKDNVVIDVQKLSTDDADNATYFAQSPEQKDFDMDITGWGPDFQDPSTYLDILNPTDGSTLTGMGLDPKKDQALIEKIGLNQYKELLDA
;
A
#
# COMPACT_ATOMS: atom_id res chain seq x y z
N MET A 1 17.25 14.53 6.68
CA MET A 1 16.87 15.70 7.50
C MET A 1 18.14 16.36 8.03
N PRO A 2 18.22 17.71 8.09
CA PRO A 2 19.35 18.38 8.71
C PRO A 2 19.40 18.08 10.19
N VAL A 3 20.60 17.81 10.72
CA VAL A 3 20.88 17.59 12.14
C VAL A 3 21.91 18.59 12.63
N ASN A 4 21.90 18.89 13.92
CA ASN A 4 22.92 19.75 14.51
C ASN A 4 24.20 18.92 14.70
N GLU A 5 25.27 19.29 13.99
CA GLU A 5 26.56 18.58 13.98
C GLU A 5 27.16 18.47 15.39
N LYS A 6 27.22 19.57 16.12
CA LYS A 6 27.78 19.58 17.49
C LYS A 6 27.03 18.64 18.44
N PHE A 7 25.70 18.59 18.32
CA PHE A 7 24.92 17.69 19.13
C PHE A 7 25.12 16.23 18.70
N LEU A 8 25.15 15.96 17.40
CA LEU A 8 25.40 14.62 16.85
C LEU A 8 26.74 14.08 17.36
N GLU A 9 27.81 14.88 17.27
CA GLU A 9 29.15 14.52 17.75
C GLU A 9 29.16 14.28 19.26
N SER A 10 28.51 15.16 20.05
CA SER A 10 28.47 15.03 21.52
C SER A 10 27.63 13.86 22.01
N ALA A 11 26.54 13.53 21.31
CA ALA A 11 25.65 12.43 21.65
C ALA A 11 26.23 11.07 21.22
N GLY A 12 27.02 11.03 20.14
CA GLY A 12 27.68 9.81 19.67
C GLY A 12 26.66 8.66 19.49
N LYS A 13 26.88 7.56 20.21
CA LYS A 13 26.03 6.36 20.13
C LYS A 13 24.61 6.56 20.69
N ASP A 14 24.39 7.57 21.51
CA ASP A 14 23.09 7.87 22.11
C ASP A 14 22.22 8.76 21.23
N PHE A 15 22.76 9.25 20.09
CA PHE A 15 21.98 10.02 19.13
C PHE A 15 20.81 9.21 18.59
N GLY A 16 19.60 9.79 18.60
CA GLY A 16 18.38 9.12 18.14
C GLY A 16 17.83 8.08 19.13
N SER A 17 18.41 7.93 20.31
CA SER A 17 17.84 7.06 21.34
C SER A 17 16.46 7.56 21.77
N VAL A 18 15.56 6.61 22.16
CA VAL A 18 14.19 6.89 22.61
C VAL A 18 14.14 7.46 24.04
N LYS A 19 15.10 8.31 24.38
CA LYS A 19 15.19 9.04 25.65
C LYS A 19 14.88 10.52 25.40
N PRO A 20 14.37 11.28 26.41
CA PRO A 20 14.02 12.70 26.26
C PRO A 20 15.12 13.55 25.61
N ASN A 21 16.37 13.27 25.92
CA ASN A 21 17.54 14.03 25.43
C ASN A 21 18.29 13.34 24.28
N GLY A 22 17.69 12.33 23.63
CA GLY A 22 18.32 11.58 22.54
C GLY A 22 18.44 12.34 21.22
N ILE A 23 17.70 13.43 21.07
CA ILE A 23 17.72 14.34 19.90
C ILE A 23 17.49 15.79 20.37
N LEU A 24 17.78 16.77 19.50
CA LEU A 24 17.31 18.14 19.67
C LEU A 24 15.94 18.31 19.01
N TYR A 25 15.11 19.11 19.63
CA TYR A 25 13.73 19.33 19.18
C TYR A 25 13.56 20.76 18.65
N ASN A 26 12.92 20.89 17.50
CA ASN A 26 12.48 22.15 16.91
C ASN A 26 10.96 22.22 16.70
N GLY A 27 10.25 21.17 17.06
CA GLY A 27 8.79 21.08 16.97
C GLY A 27 8.07 21.60 18.21
N ALA A 28 6.73 21.63 18.14
CA ALA A 28 5.85 22.12 19.19
C ALA A 28 5.88 21.26 20.48
N TYR A 29 6.33 20.02 20.39
CA TYR A 29 6.40 19.06 21.49
C TYR A 29 7.77 18.41 21.59
N ILE A 30 8.12 17.99 22.82
CA ILE A 30 9.31 17.22 23.15
C ILE A 30 8.91 15.91 23.79
N LEU A 31 9.75 14.88 23.66
CA LEU A 31 9.55 13.59 24.30
C LEU A 31 9.71 13.72 25.81
N LYS A 32 8.67 13.43 26.58
CA LYS A 32 8.70 13.37 28.03
C LYS A 32 9.02 11.96 28.50
N SER A 33 8.34 10.94 27.96
CA SER A 33 8.60 9.55 28.29
C SER A 33 8.24 8.62 27.14
N PHE A 34 8.90 7.47 27.11
CA PHE A 34 8.63 6.37 26.18
C PHE A 34 8.64 5.05 26.93
N THR A 35 7.54 4.30 26.82
CA THR A 35 7.43 2.92 27.30
C THR A 35 7.04 2.04 26.15
N SER A 36 7.94 1.15 25.74
CA SER A 36 7.73 0.25 24.60
C SER A 36 6.45 -0.55 24.74
N LYS A 37 5.68 -0.67 23.63
CA LYS A 37 4.39 -1.38 23.58
C LYS A 37 3.39 -0.93 24.66
N SER A 38 3.47 0.32 25.11
CA SER A 38 2.57 0.90 26.11
C SER A 38 2.21 2.34 25.76
N GLN A 39 3.11 3.30 25.93
CA GLN A 39 2.78 4.72 25.80
C GLN A 39 3.98 5.58 25.41
N ILE A 40 3.71 6.60 24.58
CA ILE A 40 4.60 7.74 24.38
C ILE A 40 3.91 8.96 24.98
N GLU A 41 4.61 9.71 25.83
CA GLU A 41 4.13 10.97 26.37
C GLU A 41 5.00 12.12 25.86
N LEU A 42 4.35 13.12 25.28
CA LEU A 42 4.97 14.34 24.79
C LEU A 42 4.46 15.52 25.62
N GLU A 43 5.31 16.50 25.86
CA GLU A 43 4.96 17.76 26.52
C GLU A 43 5.32 18.97 25.65
N LYS A 44 4.71 20.13 25.90
CA LYS A 44 5.02 21.37 25.18
C LYS A 44 6.51 21.66 25.18
N ASN A 45 7.05 22.04 24.04
CA ASN A 45 8.39 22.56 23.91
C ASN A 45 8.41 24.05 24.29
N PRO A 46 9.03 24.42 25.42
CA PRO A 46 9.07 25.83 25.86
C PRO A 46 9.89 26.73 24.93
N GLU A 47 10.77 26.14 24.10
CA GLU A 47 11.63 26.86 23.16
C GLU A 47 11.04 26.89 21.74
N TYR A 48 9.83 26.34 21.55
CA TYR A 48 9.20 26.38 20.22
C TYR A 48 8.89 27.81 19.78
N TYR A 49 9.27 28.18 18.56
CA TYR A 49 9.15 29.57 18.08
C TYR A 49 7.70 30.08 18.05
N ASP A 50 6.72 29.20 17.84
CA ASP A 50 5.30 29.55 17.81
C ASP A 50 4.52 28.95 19.00
N LYS A 51 5.15 28.88 20.16
CA LYS A 51 4.57 28.27 21.39
C LYS A 51 3.24 28.91 21.85
N LYS A 52 2.96 30.15 21.46
CA LYS A 52 1.70 30.84 21.77
C LYS A 52 0.48 30.18 21.11
N ASN A 53 0.68 29.47 19.99
CA ASN A 53 -0.36 28.76 19.26
C ASN A 53 -0.43 27.26 19.62
N VAL A 54 0.36 26.82 20.61
CA VAL A 54 0.29 25.44 21.13
C VAL A 54 -0.65 25.42 22.34
N HIS A 55 -1.84 24.89 22.17
CA HIS A 55 -2.90 24.93 23.19
C HIS A 55 -3.03 23.64 24.02
N ILE A 56 -2.48 22.51 23.53
CA ILE A 56 -2.50 21.23 24.23
C ILE A 56 -1.20 21.07 25.02
N ASP A 57 -1.29 20.86 26.33
CA ASP A 57 -0.08 20.77 27.18
C ASP A 57 0.63 19.44 27.08
N THR A 58 -0.12 18.35 26.95
CA THR A 58 0.39 16.98 26.92
C THR A 58 -0.30 16.17 25.84
N VAL A 59 0.49 15.44 25.04
CA VAL A 59 -0.02 14.46 24.07
C VAL A 59 0.40 13.07 24.54
N LYS A 60 -0.56 12.14 24.65
CA LYS A 60 -0.33 10.74 24.99
C LYS A 60 -0.70 9.87 23.79
N LEU A 61 0.25 9.11 23.30
CA LEU A 61 0.03 8.09 22.27
C LEU A 61 0.02 6.73 22.95
N THR A 62 -1.13 6.09 22.98
CA THR A 62 -1.31 4.76 23.57
C THR A 62 -1.08 3.69 22.50
N TYR A 63 -0.29 2.67 22.83
CA TYR A 63 -0.03 1.56 21.91
C TYR A 63 -1.29 0.75 21.67
N PHE A 64 -1.50 0.39 20.42
CA PHE A 64 -2.56 -0.51 19.95
C PHE A 64 -1.96 -1.51 18.98
N ASP A 65 -2.09 -2.81 19.28
CA ASP A 65 -1.49 -3.90 18.51
C ASP A 65 -2.35 -4.37 17.32
N GLY A 66 -3.56 -3.82 17.16
CA GLY A 66 -4.46 -4.18 16.06
C GLY A 66 -5.32 -5.43 16.32
N SER A 67 -5.09 -6.19 17.38
CA SER A 67 -5.76 -7.48 17.63
C SER A 67 -7.22 -7.33 18.05
N ASP A 68 -7.54 -6.34 18.88
CA ASP A 68 -8.89 -6.06 19.38
C ASP A 68 -9.43 -4.74 18.79
N GLN A 69 -10.14 -4.82 17.67
CA GLN A 69 -10.72 -3.64 17.00
C GLN A 69 -11.71 -2.85 17.88
N ASP A 70 -12.31 -3.50 18.89
CA ASP A 70 -13.24 -2.85 19.81
C ASP A 70 -12.53 -2.05 20.92
N TYR A 71 -11.23 -2.29 21.14
CA TYR A 71 -10.44 -1.63 22.19
C TYR A 71 -10.47 -0.10 22.06
N LEU A 72 -10.22 0.41 20.85
CA LEU A 72 -10.18 1.87 20.62
C LEU A 72 -11.54 2.53 20.87
N ALA A 73 -12.61 1.91 20.37
CA ALA A 73 -13.97 2.40 20.53
C ALA A 73 -14.44 2.39 22.00
N ARG A 74 -14.10 1.35 22.76
CA ARG A 74 -14.37 1.30 24.21
C ARG A 74 -13.64 2.40 24.96
N ASN A 75 -12.34 2.55 24.74
CA ASN A 75 -11.53 3.57 25.43
C ASN A 75 -11.94 5.01 25.07
N PHE A 76 -12.39 5.24 23.83
CA PHE A 76 -13.01 6.50 23.45
C PHE A 76 -14.33 6.74 24.21
N SER A 77 -15.20 5.74 24.26
CA SER A 77 -16.46 5.81 25.01
C SER A 77 -16.30 6.09 26.49
N ASP A 78 -15.23 5.57 27.09
CA ASP A 78 -14.90 5.70 28.51
C ASP A 78 -14.11 7.00 28.81
N GLY A 79 -13.81 7.81 27.77
CA GLY A 79 -13.08 9.07 27.91
C GLY A 79 -11.55 8.91 28.10
N ASN A 80 -11.02 7.71 27.93
CA ASN A 80 -9.58 7.44 28.02
C ASN A 80 -8.81 7.91 26.77
N LEU A 81 -9.48 8.02 25.63
CA LEU A 81 -8.94 8.52 24.37
C LEU A 81 -9.73 9.73 23.89
N SER A 82 -9.05 10.78 23.45
CA SER A 82 -9.65 11.98 22.84
C SER A 82 -10.04 11.74 21.37
N THR A 83 -9.33 10.85 20.71
CA THR A 83 -9.60 10.38 19.33
C THR A 83 -9.37 8.90 19.25
N ALA A 84 -10.12 8.20 18.39
CA ALA A 84 -9.95 6.78 18.17
C ALA A 84 -10.36 6.42 16.74
N ARG A 85 -9.68 5.46 16.12
CA ARG A 85 -10.13 4.88 14.87
C ARG A 85 -11.32 3.96 15.14
N LEU A 86 -12.37 4.12 14.37
CA LEU A 86 -13.52 3.21 14.39
C LEU A 86 -13.40 2.23 13.20
N PHE A 87 -13.35 0.94 13.50
CA PHE A 87 -13.28 -0.12 12.49
C PHE A 87 -14.68 -0.63 12.15
N PRO A 88 -15.13 -0.51 10.88
CA PRO A 88 -16.45 -0.96 10.46
C PRO A 88 -16.69 -2.47 10.62
N THR A 89 -15.60 -3.24 10.69
CA THR A 89 -15.60 -4.70 10.87
C THR A 89 -15.61 -5.13 12.34
N SER A 90 -15.55 -4.16 13.27
CA SER A 90 -15.63 -4.47 14.70
C SER A 90 -17.05 -4.88 15.11
N SER A 91 -17.17 -5.73 16.12
CA SER A 91 -18.45 -6.24 16.61
C SER A 91 -19.33 -5.14 17.20
N THR A 92 -18.74 -4.08 17.72
CA THR A 92 -19.42 -2.94 18.35
C THR A 92 -19.70 -1.78 17.40
N TYR A 93 -19.26 -1.85 16.12
CA TYR A 93 -19.36 -0.74 15.17
C TYR A 93 -20.72 -0.07 15.16
N SER A 94 -21.81 -0.83 14.95
CA SER A 94 -23.17 -0.25 14.81
C SER A 94 -23.65 0.44 16.08
N THR A 95 -23.21 -0.02 17.25
CA THR A 95 -23.55 0.59 18.53
C THR A 95 -22.80 1.90 18.74
N ILE A 96 -21.51 1.91 18.45
CA ILE A 96 -20.65 3.08 18.56
C ILE A 96 -21.02 4.13 17.52
N GLU A 97 -21.27 3.72 16.27
CA GLU A 97 -21.72 4.60 15.20
C GLU A 97 -23.01 5.37 15.58
N LYS A 98 -24.02 4.67 16.12
CA LYS A 98 -25.25 5.30 16.59
C LYS A 98 -25.01 6.26 17.75
N LYS A 99 -24.17 5.87 18.72
CA LYS A 99 -23.90 6.68 19.92
C LYS A 99 -23.11 7.95 19.59
N PHE A 100 -22.19 7.89 18.65
CA PHE A 100 -21.24 8.96 18.34
C PHE A 100 -21.37 9.49 16.92
N LYS A 101 -22.54 9.36 16.29
CA LYS A 101 -22.78 9.71 14.89
C LYS A 101 -22.21 11.08 14.50
N ASP A 102 -22.40 12.08 15.35
CA ASP A 102 -21.99 13.47 15.10
C ASP A 102 -20.47 13.69 15.35
N ASN A 103 -19.78 12.71 15.90
CA ASN A 103 -18.35 12.74 16.17
C ASN A 103 -17.53 11.91 15.18
N ILE A 104 -18.18 11.16 14.26
CA ILE A 104 -17.50 10.39 13.24
C ILE A 104 -17.08 11.32 12.11
N VAL A 105 -15.79 11.36 11.85
CA VAL A 105 -15.22 12.18 10.78
C VAL A 105 -14.43 11.27 9.84
N TYR A 106 -14.71 11.40 8.54
CA TYR A 106 -13.84 10.85 7.51
C TYR A 106 -12.73 11.85 7.23
N THR A 107 -11.49 11.41 7.33
CA THR A 107 -10.35 12.25 6.92
C THR A 107 -10.42 12.50 5.42
N PRO A 108 -10.13 13.72 4.95
CA PRO A 108 -9.96 13.97 3.52
C PRO A 108 -8.89 13.03 2.94
N GLN A 109 -9.02 12.70 1.66
CA GLN A 109 -7.92 12.07 0.94
C GLN A 109 -6.72 13.00 0.97
N ASP A 110 -5.59 12.48 1.40
CA ASP A 110 -4.31 13.17 1.30
C ASP A 110 -3.60 12.82 -0.04
N SER A 111 -2.38 13.25 -0.19
CA SER A 111 -1.59 12.95 -1.36
C SER A 111 -0.98 11.55 -1.36
N THR A 112 -1.12 10.78 -0.27
CA THR A 112 -0.61 9.41 -0.19
C THR A 112 -1.49 8.46 -1.01
N VAL A 113 -0.86 7.59 -1.77
CA VAL A 113 -1.53 6.52 -2.53
C VAL A 113 -1.01 5.17 -2.07
N TYR A 114 -1.90 4.19 -2.01
CA TYR A 114 -1.55 2.79 -1.76
C TYR A 114 -1.77 1.99 -3.03
N TYR A 115 -0.82 1.14 -3.39
CA TYR A 115 -0.88 0.36 -4.60
C TYR A 115 -0.34 -1.05 -4.39
N ALA A 116 -0.95 -2.02 -5.08
CA ALA A 116 -0.43 -3.37 -5.17
C ALA A 116 0.62 -3.44 -6.28
N TYR A 117 1.69 -4.18 -6.04
CA TYR A 117 2.73 -4.45 -7.02
C TYR A 117 3.15 -5.92 -6.99
N PHE A 118 3.82 -6.37 -8.03
CA PHE A 118 4.17 -7.77 -8.21
C PHE A 118 5.67 -7.99 -8.20
N ASN A 119 6.11 -9.01 -7.48
CA ASN A 119 7.48 -9.52 -7.58
C ASN A 119 7.60 -10.39 -8.85
N VAL A 120 8.03 -9.78 -9.94
CA VAL A 120 8.12 -10.42 -11.26
C VAL A 120 9.36 -11.31 -11.40
N ASN A 121 10.27 -11.28 -10.41
CA ASN A 121 11.50 -12.06 -10.40
C ASN A 121 11.81 -12.65 -9.02
N ARG A 122 10.79 -13.15 -8.32
CA ARG A 122 10.92 -13.71 -6.98
C ARG A 122 12.00 -14.79 -6.91
N GLN A 123 12.84 -14.72 -5.89
CA GLN A 123 13.95 -15.62 -5.63
C GLN A 123 13.84 -16.32 -4.28
N ASN A 124 13.16 -15.71 -3.29
CA ASN A 124 12.92 -16.27 -1.97
C ASN A 124 11.51 -16.90 -1.91
N TYR A 125 11.44 -18.13 -1.40
CA TYR A 125 10.21 -18.92 -1.27
C TYR A 125 10.10 -19.57 0.13
N GLY A 126 10.53 -18.86 1.17
CA GLY A 126 10.42 -19.30 2.57
C GLY A 126 8.96 -19.41 3.03
N HIS A 127 8.11 -18.51 2.56
CA HIS A 127 6.69 -18.47 2.87
C HIS A 127 5.85 -18.71 1.60
N THR A 128 5.69 -19.97 1.21
CA THR A 128 4.90 -20.34 0.03
C THR A 128 4.21 -21.69 0.21
N LYS A 129 3.08 -21.86 -0.48
CA LYS A 129 2.41 -23.16 -0.64
C LYS A 129 2.82 -23.87 -1.93
N LYS A 130 3.61 -23.24 -2.78
CA LYS A 130 4.15 -23.86 -3.99
C LYS A 130 5.15 -24.95 -3.63
N THR A 131 4.93 -26.16 -4.14
CA THR A 131 5.72 -27.34 -3.78
C THR A 131 6.74 -27.74 -4.83
N SER A 132 6.68 -27.17 -6.03
CA SER A 132 7.58 -27.49 -7.14
C SER A 132 8.19 -26.22 -7.77
N ASP A 133 9.34 -26.37 -8.40
CA ASP A 133 9.97 -25.29 -9.16
C ASP A 133 9.14 -24.92 -10.40
N GLU A 134 8.36 -25.86 -10.93
CA GLU A 134 7.41 -25.60 -12.01
C GLU A 134 6.33 -24.59 -11.55
N GLN A 135 5.70 -24.79 -10.41
CA GLN A 135 4.71 -23.83 -9.86
C GLN A 135 5.32 -22.45 -9.61
N LYS A 136 6.54 -22.39 -9.08
CA LYS A 136 7.28 -21.11 -8.88
C LYS A 136 7.52 -20.40 -10.22
N ASN A 137 7.97 -21.14 -11.22
CA ASN A 137 8.23 -20.60 -12.56
C ASN A 137 6.94 -20.19 -13.29
N ASN A 138 5.86 -20.95 -13.15
CA ASN A 138 4.56 -20.60 -13.71
C ASN A 138 4.08 -19.26 -13.20
N THR A 139 4.16 -19.03 -11.88
CA THR A 139 3.78 -17.75 -11.26
C THR A 139 4.68 -16.62 -11.73
N LYS A 140 6.00 -16.81 -11.72
CA LYS A 140 6.96 -15.81 -12.19
C LYS A 140 6.67 -15.41 -13.65
N THR A 141 6.49 -16.38 -14.54
CA THR A 141 6.20 -16.14 -15.95
C THR A 141 4.86 -15.43 -16.14
N ALA A 142 3.82 -15.84 -15.41
CA ALA A 142 2.51 -15.21 -15.46
C ALA A 142 2.56 -13.74 -15.00
N LEU A 143 3.28 -13.43 -13.92
CA LEU A 143 3.42 -12.06 -13.42
C LEU A 143 4.25 -11.15 -14.36
N GLN A 144 5.08 -11.70 -15.24
CA GLN A 144 5.76 -10.94 -16.30
C GLN A 144 4.85 -10.64 -17.50
N ASN A 145 3.72 -11.34 -17.64
CA ASN A 145 2.76 -11.12 -18.73
C ASN A 145 1.85 -9.92 -18.44
N LYS A 146 1.79 -8.94 -19.35
CA LYS A 146 1.00 -7.72 -19.21
C LYS A 146 -0.49 -8.02 -19.05
N ASN A 147 -1.04 -8.88 -19.91
CA ASN A 147 -2.48 -9.19 -19.93
C ASN A 147 -2.88 -9.91 -18.63
N PHE A 148 -2.01 -10.75 -18.06
CA PHE A 148 -2.24 -11.40 -16.76
C PHE A 148 -2.32 -10.37 -15.63
N ARG A 149 -1.40 -9.41 -15.58
CA ARG A 149 -1.46 -8.32 -14.59
C ARG A 149 -2.70 -7.44 -14.76
N GLN A 150 -3.12 -7.17 -16.01
CA GLN A 150 -4.36 -6.44 -16.29
C GLN A 150 -5.60 -7.22 -15.84
N ALA A 151 -5.62 -8.55 -16.05
CA ALA A 151 -6.69 -9.40 -15.56
C ALA A 151 -6.86 -9.30 -14.04
N LEU A 152 -5.74 -9.37 -13.28
CA LEU A 152 -5.75 -9.17 -11.83
C LEU A 152 -6.24 -7.77 -11.43
N ASN A 153 -5.82 -6.73 -12.16
CA ASN A 153 -6.21 -5.35 -11.91
C ASN A 153 -7.72 -5.12 -12.07
N PHE A 154 -8.34 -5.68 -13.14
CA PHE A 154 -9.77 -5.59 -13.35
C PHE A 154 -10.60 -6.54 -12.46
N ALA A 155 -9.98 -7.60 -11.93
CA ALA A 155 -10.64 -8.56 -11.03
C ALA A 155 -10.75 -8.06 -9.58
N LEU A 156 -9.86 -7.17 -9.15
CA LEU A 156 -9.83 -6.65 -7.78
C LEU A 156 -10.98 -5.66 -7.54
N ASP A 157 -11.89 -6.00 -6.62
CA ASP A 157 -12.91 -5.08 -6.07
C ASP A 157 -12.29 -4.23 -4.96
N ARG A 158 -11.83 -3.04 -5.34
CA ARG A 158 -11.19 -2.10 -4.42
C ARG A 158 -12.20 -1.48 -3.46
N THR A 159 -13.46 -1.39 -3.85
CA THR A 159 -14.53 -0.89 -2.97
C THR A 159 -14.73 -1.85 -1.80
N SER A 160 -14.86 -3.14 -2.07
CA SER A 160 -14.97 -4.17 -1.03
C SER A 160 -13.69 -4.29 -0.19
N TYR A 161 -12.52 -4.18 -0.81
CA TYR A 161 -11.22 -4.15 -0.12
C TYR A 161 -11.13 -2.97 0.86
N SER A 162 -11.41 -1.76 0.39
CA SER A 162 -11.36 -0.54 1.20
C SER A 162 -12.41 -0.56 2.32
N ALA A 163 -13.59 -1.13 2.06
CA ALA A 163 -14.68 -1.19 3.03
C ALA A 163 -14.35 -1.98 4.30
N GLN A 164 -13.36 -2.89 4.24
CA GLN A 164 -12.92 -3.64 5.42
C GLN A 164 -12.31 -2.72 6.50
N VAL A 165 -11.82 -1.55 6.10
CA VAL A 165 -11.16 -0.58 6.99
C VAL A 165 -11.95 0.71 7.10
N ASN A 166 -12.56 1.16 6.00
CA ASN A 166 -13.21 2.46 5.91
C ASN A 166 -14.75 2.38 5.92
N GLY A 167 -15.33 1.15 5.91
CA GLY A 167 -16.78 0.95 5.77
C GLY A 167 -17.28 1.29 4.36
N LYS A 168 -18.54 0.95 4.10
CA LYS A 168 -19.14 1.17 2.78
C LYS A 168 -19.13 2.63 2.37
N ASP A 169 -19.49 3.52 3.29
CA ASP A 169 -19.54 4.96 3.03
C ASP A 169 -18.13 5.57 2.94
N GLY A 170 -17.19 5.09 3.72
CA GLY A 170 -15.79 5.52 3.67
C GLY A 170 -15.10 5.10 2.38
N ALA A 171 -15.34 3.88 1.91
CA ALA A 171 -14.75 3.38 0.67
C ALA A 171 -15.06 4.30 -0.52
N SER A 172 -16.32 4.75 -0.66
CA SER A 172 -16.73 5.69 -1.72
C SER A 172 -16.18 7.12 -1.57
N LYS A 173 -15.49 7.42 -0.47
CA LYS A 173 -14.88 8.76 -0.22
C LYS A 173 -13.37 8.74 -0.30
N THR A 174 -12.75 7.58 -0.03
CA THR A 174 -11.31 7.48 0.15
C THR A 174 -10.62 6.68 -0.96
N LEU A 175 -11.39 6.08 -1.87
CA LEU A 175 -10.83 5.21 -2.89
C LEU A 175 -10.11 6.02 -3.98
N ARG A 176 -8.96 5.53 -4.38
CA ARG A 176 -8.12 6.07 -5.47
C ARG A 176 -7.58 4.93 -6.32
N THR A 177 -7.62 5.08 -7.63
CA THR A 177 -7.24 4.04 -8.59
C THR A 177 -6.04 4.40 -9.47
N LEU A 178 -5.53 5.64 -9.35
CA LEU A 178 -4.30 6.09 -10.00
C LEU A 178 -3.15 6.20 -9.01
N LEU A 179 -1.93 5.95 -9.48
CA LEU A 179 -0.71 6.17 -8.72
C LEU A 179 -0.50 7.67 -8.46
N VAL A 180 -0.65 8.51 -9.48
CA VAL A 180 -0.70 9.97 -9.30
C VAL A 180 -2.15 10.36 -8.98
N PRO A 181 -2.44 11.09 -7.88
CA PRO A 181 -3.80 11.52 -7.60
C PRO A 181 -4.40 12.29 -8.78
N PRO A 182 -5.64 12.00 -9.19
CA PRO A 182 -6.19 12.53 -10.44
C PRO A 182 -6.28 14.05 -10.51
N THR A 183 -6.38 14.72 -9.36
CA THR A 183 -6.43 16.19 -9.24
C THR A 183 -5.14 16.82 -8.73
N PHE A 184 -4.04 16.05 -8.72
CA PHE A 184 -2.76 16.50 -8.14
C PHE A 184 -2.14 17.67 -8.92
N VAL A 185 -2.23 17.62 -10.24
CA VAL A 185 -1.81 18.70 -11.14
C VAL A 185 -2.80 18.82 -12.29
N GLN A 186 -2.74 19.97 -12.97
CA GLN A 186 -3.51 20.26 -14.17
C GLN A 186 -2.57 20.65 -15.31
N ALA A 187 -2.90 20.22 -16.53
CA ALA A 187 -2.28 20.70 -17.76
C ALA A 187 -3.38 21.06 -18.78
N ASP A 188 -3.23 22.19 -19.45
CA ASP A 188 -4.19 22.73 -20.42
C ASP A 188 -5.63 22.84 -19.89
N GLY A 189 -5.78 23.14 -18.58
CA GLY A 189 -7.06 23.27 -17.91
C GLY A 189 -7.78 21.95 -17.63
N LYS A 190 -7.11 20.81 -17.81
CA LYS A 190 -7.62 19.47 -17.48
C LYS A 190 -6.85 18.88 -16.30
N ASP A 191 -7.56 18.16 -15.45
CA ASP A 191 -6.93 17.36 -14.39
C ASP A 191 -6.11 16.20 -14.95
N PHE A 192 -5.05 15.82 -14.26
CA PHE A 192 -4.17 14.71 -14.63
C PHE A 192 -4.95 13.43 -14.92
N GLY A 193 -5.90 13.07 -14.06
CA GLY A 193 -6.74 11.88 -14.24
C GLY A 193 -7.51 11.88 -15.57
N THR A 194 -8.07 13.03 -15.97
CA THR A 194 -8.76 13.19 -17.26
C THR A 194 -7.81 12.98 -18.43
N LEU A 195 -6.59 13.52 -18.36
CA LEU A 195 -5.59 13.32 -19.41
C LEU A 195 -5.19 11.85 -19.54
N VAL A 196 -5.04 11.14 -18.41
CA VAL A 196 -4.76 9.70 -18.40
C VAL A 196 -5.92 8.91 -19.02
N GLU A 197 -7.17 9.22 -18.68
CA GLU A 197 -8.37 8.60 -19.27
C GLU A 197 -8.36 8.72 -20.81
N GLU A 198 -8.17 9.93 -21.32
CA GLU A 198 -8.14 10.22 -22.77
C GLU A 198 -7.03 9.44 -23.46
N LYS A 199 -5.84 9.39 -22.87
CA LYS A 199 -4.68 8.68 -23.45
C LYS A 199 -4.88 7.17 -23.43
N LEU A 200 -5.29 6.58 -22.32
CA LEU A 200 -5.50 5.15 -22.20
C LEU A 200 -6.64 4.65 -23.10
N ALA A 201 -7.75 5.39 -23.20
CA ALA A 201 -8.86 5.03 -24.09
C ALA A 201 -8.44 4.94 -25.55
N ALA A 202 -7.36 5.61 -25.95
CA ALA A 202 -6.80 5.52 -27.29
C ALA A 202 -5.84 4.32 -27.49
N THR A 203 -5.40 3.65 -26.40
CA THR A 203 -4.44 2.53 -26.47
C THR A 203 -5.09 1.17 -26.60
N GLY A 204 -6.35 1.02 -26.16
CA GLY A 204 -7.05 -0.26 -26.23
C GLY A 204 -8.50 -0.19 -25.76
N ASP A 205 -9.30 -1.13 -26.26
CA ASP A 205 -10.74 -1.21 -25.92
C ASP A 205 -10.98 -1.52 -24.43
N GLU A 206 -10.02 -2.17 -23.78
CA GLU A 206 -10.06 -2.49 -22.35
C GLU A 206 -10.14 -1.24 -21.48
N TRP A 207 -9.64 -0.11 -21.95
CA TRP A 207 -9.64 1.18 -21.22
C TRP A 207 -10.88 2.05 -21.52
N LYS A 208 -11.69 1.69 -22.51
CA LYS A 208 -12.90 2.44 -22.82
C LYS A 208 -13.89 2.40 -21.67
N GLY A 209 -14.38 3.59 -21.27
CA GLY A 209 -15.33 3.77 -20.19
C GLY A 209 -14.75 3.58 -18.79
N VAL A 210 -13.42 3.50 -18.64
CA VAL A 210 -12.75 3.56 -17.36
C VAL A 210 -12.62 5.02 -16.93
N SER A 211 -13.03 5.34 -15.70
CA SER A 211 -12.78 6.62 -15.07
C SER A 211 -11.73 6.49 -13.97
N PHE A 212 -10.83 7.46 -13.89
CA PHE A 212 -9.83 7.56 -12.84
C PHE A 212 -10.12 8.65 -11.81
N ALA A 213 -11.33 9.19 -11.80
CA ALA A 213 -11.77 10.09 -10.73
C ALA A 213 -11.68 9.40 -9.37
N ASP A 214 -11.36 10.17 -8.32
CA ASP A 214 -11.37 9.68 -6.94
C ASP A 214 -12.77 9.21 -6.50
N ALA A 215 -12.82 8.47 -5.40
CA ALA A 215 -14.04 8.04 -4.72
C ALA A 215 -14.92 7.02 -5.48
N GLN A 216 -14.33 6.27 -6.41
CA GLN A 216 -15.00 5.21 -7.17
C GLN A 216 -14.01 4.14 -7.66
N ASP A 217 -14.51 2.97 -8.10
CA ASP A 217 -13.71 1.88 -8.68
C ASP A 217 -14.25 1.50 -10.07
N SER A 218 -13.92 2.30 -11.07
CA SER A 218 -14.24 2.00 -12.47
C SER A 218 -13.34 0.92 -13.09
N LEU A 219 -12.25 0.55 -12.41
CA LEU A 219 -11.38 -0.54 -12.84
C LEU A 219 -11.99 -1.91 -12.58
N HIS A 220 -12.77 -2.09 -11.50
CA HIS A 220 -13.37 -3.37 -11.18
C HIS A 220 -14.40 -3.77 -12.24
N ASN A 221 -14.06 -4.77 -13.06
CA ASN A 221 -14.89 -5.26 -14.14
C ASN A 221 -14.56 -6.72 -14.48
N ALA A 222 -15.44 -7.64 -14.08
CA ALA A 222 -15.23 -9.07 -14.23
C ALA A 222 -15.14 -9.52 -15.69
N ASP A 223 -15.86 -8.87 -16.61
CA ASP A 223 -15.82 -9.24 -18.03
C ASP A 223 -14.51 -8.81 -18.68
N LYS A 224 -14.02 -7.60 -18.38
CA LYS A 224 -12.68 -7.15 -18.79
C LYS A 224 -11.60 -8.04 -18.18
N ALA A 225 -11.71 -8.40 -16.89
CA ALA A 225 -10.77 -9.30 -16.23
C ALA A 225 -10.67 -10.65 -16.94
N LYS A 226 -11.81 -11.26 -17.32
CA LYS A 226 -11.83 -12.52 -18.07
C LYS A 226 -11.26 -12.38 -19.47
N ALA A 227 -11.59 -11.30 -20.18
CA ALA A 227 -11.06 -11.05 -21.52
C ALA A 227 -9.52 -10.94 -21.51
N GLU A 228 -8.94 -10.21 -20.55
CA GLU A 228 -7.50 -10.11 -20.40
C GLU A 228 -6.87 -11.46 -19.97
N LEU A 229 -7.54 -12.22 -19.09
CA LEU A 229 -7.07 -13.56 -18.72
C LEU A 229 -7.01 -14.50 -19.92
N GLU A 230 -8.00 -14.51 -20.81
CA GLU A 230 -7.99 -15.38 -22.01
C GLU A 230 -6.85 -15.01 -22.96
N LYS A 231 -6.54 -13.72 -23.15
CA LYS A 231 -5.35 -13.28 -23.89
C LYS A 231 -4.07 -13.82 -23.23
N ALA A 232 -3.95 -13.63 -21.90
CA ALA A 232 -2.81 -14.10 -21.14
C ALA A 232 -2.65 -15.62 -21.22
N LYS A 233 -3.74 -16.40 -21.10
CA LYS A 233 -3.70 -17.86 -21.17
C LYS A 233 -3.16 -18.35 -22.50
N ALA A 234 -3.61 -17.78 -23.62
CA ALA A 234 -3.12 -18.16 -24.94
C ALA A 234 -1.60 -17.99 -25.06
N GLU A 235 -1.05 -16.87 -24.57
CA GLU A 235 0.38 -16.58 -24.56
C GLU A 235 1.14 -17.48 -23.59
N LEU A 236 0.66 -17.61 -22.35
CA LEU A 236 1.34 -18.34 -21.28
C LEU A 236 1.37 -19.86 -21.53
N GLN A 237 0.27 -20.44 -22.02
CA GLN A 237 0.22 -21.87 -22.38
C GLN A 237 1.18 -22.21 -23.53
N SER A 238 1.37 -21.29 -24.49
CA SER A 238 2.37 -21.47 -25.54
C SER A 238 3.80 -21.50 -25.01
N GLN A 239 4.04 -20.93 -23.81
CA GLN A 239 5.32 -20.96 -23.08
C GLN A 239 5.42 -22.14 -22.09
N GLY A 240 4.41 -23.03 -22.05
CA GLY A 240 4.35 -24.20 -21.18
C GLY A 240 3.85 -23.94 -19.76
N VAL A 241 3.32 -22.74 -19.47
CA VAL A 241 2.77 -22.39 -18.16
C VAL A 241 1.50 -23.18 -17.88
N GLN A 242 1.44 -23.80 -16.72
CA GLN A 242 0.30 -24.56 -16.21
C GLN A 242 -0.54 -23.70 -15.26
N PHE A 243 -1.86 -23.86 -15.33
CA PHE A 243 -2.82 -23.24 -14.42
C PHE A 243 -3.33 -24.25 -13.39
N PRO A 244 -3.81 -23.83 -12.21
CA PRO A 244 -3.93 -22.43 -11.74
C PRO A 244 -2.58 -21.78 -11.40
N ILE A 245 -2.53 -20.45 -11.54
CA ILE A 245 -1.40 -19.65 -11.05
C ILE A 245 -1.62 -19.34 -9.57
N HIS A 246 -0.67 -19.72 -8.73
CA HIS A 246 -0.66 -19.49 -7.29
C HIS A 246 0.10 -18.22 -6.96
N ILE A 247 -0.56 -17.24 -6.34
CA ILE A 247 0.03 -15.93 -5.96
C ILE A 247 0.10 -15.84 -4.44
N ASP A 248 1.30 -15.84 -3.86
CA ASP A 248 1.49 -15.62 -2.44
C ASP A 248 1.37 -14.14 -2.11
N TYR A 249 0.50 -13.83 -1.15
CA TYR A 249 0.32 -12.51 -0.57
C TYR A 249 0.52 -12.59 0.95
N VAL A 250 1.55 -11.89 1.45
CA VAL A 250 1.93 -11.91 2.87
C VAL A 250 1.16 -10.85 3.65
N VAL A 251 0.65 -11.22 4.83
CA VAL A 251 -0.01 -10.28 5.76
C VAL A 251 0.35 -10.58 7.20
N ASP A 252 0.43 -9.53 8.01
CA ASP A 252 0.54 -9.64 9.46
C ASP A 252 -0.77 -10.19 10.06
N GLN A 253 -0.69 -11.40 10.64
CA GLN A 253 -1.85 -12.08 11.24
C GLN A 253 -2.37 -11.39 12.51
N SER A 254 -1.58 -10.55 13.16
CA SER A 254 -2.02 -9.82 14.36
C SER A 254 -2.99 -8.69 14.02
N SER A 255 -2.97 -8.19 12.77
CA SER A 255 -3.87 -7.14 12.29
C SER A 255 -5.11 -7.74 11.62
N ASN A 256 -6.23 -7.82 12.34
CA ASN A 256 -7.50 -8.26 11.78
C ASN A 256 -7.92 -7.47 10.53
N ALA A 257 -7.61 -6.18 10.47
CA ALA A 257 -7.93 -5.33 9.31
C ALA A 257 -7.17 -5.80 8.05
N LEU A 258 -5.85 -6.05 8.17
CA LEU A 258 -5.05 -6.54 7.04
C LEU A 258 -5.50 -7.94 6.58
N VAL A 259 -5.82 -8.83 7.54
CA VAL A 259 -6.34 -10.16 7.23
C VAL A 259 -7.66 -10.08 6.47
N GLN A 260 -8.61 -9.24 6.91
CA GLN A 260 -9.89 -9.06 6.25
C GLN A 260 -9.74 -8.42 4.86
N GLN A 261 -8.83 -7.46 4.69
CA GLN A 261 -8.51 -6.89 3.39
C GLN A 261 -7.93 -7.94 2.44
N ALA A 262 -7.01 -8.79 2.92
CA ALA A 262 -6.44 -9.87 2.13
C ALA A 262 -7.48 -10.91 1.71
N ASP A 263 -8.35 -11.31 2.62
CA ASP A 263 -9.45 -12.24 2.35
C ASP A 263 -10.47 -11.64 1.36
N SER A 264 -10.73 -10.32 1.41
CA SER A 264 -11.56 -9.60 0.44
C SER A 264 -10.93 -9.57 -0.96
N MET A 265 -9.63 -9.25 -1.06
CA MET A 265 -8.87 -9.29 -2.31
C MET A 265 -8.89 -10.69 -2.93
N LYS A 266 -8.56 -11.72 -2.14
CA LYS A 266 -8.64 -13.13 -2.55
C LYS A 266 -10.03 -13.47 -3.11
N SER A 267 -11.07 -13.13 -2.37
CA SER A 267 -12.46 -13.42 -2.77
C SER A 267 -12.82 -12.78 -4.10
N SER A 268 -12.50 -11.50 -4.31
CA SER A 268 -12.87 -10.78 -5.55
C SER A 268 -12.11 -11.32 -6.76
N ILE A 269 -10.80 -11.53 -6.64
CA ILE A 269 -9.97 -12.03 -7.74
C ILE A 269 -10.36 -13.46 -8.13
N GLU A 270 -10.51 -14.37 -7.15
CA GLU A 270 -10.89 -15.76 -7.41
C GLU A 270 -12.33 -15.89 -7.94
N ALA A 271 -13.24 -15.01 -7.52
CA ALA A 271 -14.61 -14.99 -8.05
C ALA A 271 -14.66 -14.51 -9.52
N ALA A 272 -13.87 -13.49 -9.86
CA ALA A 272 -13.83 -12.93 -11.21
C ALA A 272 -13.13 -13.87 -12.21
N LEU A 273 -11.97 -14.45 -11.83
CA LEU A 273 -11.11 -15.21 -12.74
C LEU A 273 -11.30 -16.73 -12.67
N GLY A 274 -11.88 -17.23 -11.55
CA GLY A 274 -12.03 -18.67 -11.29
C GLY A 274 -10.79 -19.29 -10.65
N LYS A 275 -11.00 -20.16 -9.66
CA LYS A 275 -9.91 -20.85 -8.93
C LYS A 275 -9.11 -21.82 -9.79
N ASP A 276 -9.68 -22.27 -10.89
CA ASP A 276 -8.96 -23.10 -11.87
C ASP A 276 -7.95 -22.29 -12.69
N ASN A 277 -7.98 -20.97 -12.59
CA ASN A 277 -7.05 -20.07 -13.28
C ASN A 277 -6.12 -19.34 -12.31
N VAL A 278 -6.64 -18.81 -11.19
CA VAL A 278 -5.86 -18.02 -10.21
C VAL A 278 -6.27 -18.38 -8.80
N VAL A 279 -5.27 -18.60 -7.95
CA VAL A 279 -5.44 -18.82 -6.51
C VAL A 279 -4.59 -17.80 -5.77
N ILE A 280 -5.20 -17.01 -4.89
CA ILE A 280 -4.47 -16.13 -3.99
C ILE A 280 -4.19 -16.89 -2.69
N ASP A 281 -2.92 -17.19 -2.44
CA ASP A 281 -2.44 -17.85 -1.24
C ASP A 281 -2.05 -16.81 -0.20
N VAL A 282 -2.99 -16.46 0.70
CA VAL A 282 -2.72 -15.53 1.80
C VAL A 282 -1.84 -16.22 2.83
N GLN A 283 -0.62 -15.71 3.01
CA GLN A 283 0.38 -16.14 3.99
C GLN A 283 0.22 -15.26 5.24
N LYS A 284 -0.48 -15.80 6.27
CA LYS A 284 -0.71 -15.11 7.55
C LYS A 284 0.46 -15.39 8.46
N LEU A 285 1.35 -14.41 8.64
CA LEU A 285 2.61 -14.53 9.38
C LEU A 285 2.58 -13.71 10.67
N SER A 286 3.54 -13.97 11.56
CA SER A 286 3.81 -13.05 12.68
C SER A 286 4.23 -11.68 12.15
N THR A 287 4.10 -10.61 12.95
CA THR A 287 4.54 -9.27 12.55
C THR A 287 5.99 -9.27 12.10
N ASP A 288 6.88 -9.89 12.88
CA ASP A 288 8.33 -9.94 12.57
C ASP A 288 8.60 -10.70 11.26
N ASP A 289 7.93 -11.83 11.03
CA ASP A 289 8.11 -12.63 9.80
C ASP A 289 7.52 -11.90 8.58
N ALA A 290 6.36 -11.25 8.71
CA ALA A 290 5.76 -10.46 7.65
C ALA A 290 6.65 -9.28 7.26
N ASP A 291 7.15 -8.53 8.24
CA ASP A 291 8.05 -7.41 8.01
C ASP A 291 9.37 -7.85 7.38
N ASN A 292 9.95 -8.98 7.83
CA ASN A 292 11.18 -9.53 7.24
C ASN A 292 10.97 -10.04 5.81
N ALA A 293 9.80 -10.58 5.49
CA ALA A 293 9.46 -11.01 4.13
C ALA A 293 9.23 -9.84 3.16
N THR A 294 8.79 -8.67 3.67
CA THR A 294 8.33 -7.52 2.87
C THR A 294 9.16 -6.27 3.12
N TYR A 295 8.84 -5.50 4.17
CA TYR A 295 9.35 -4.15 4.42
C TYR A 295 10.84 -4.12 4.75
N PHE A 296 11.31 -5.00 5.63
CA PHE A 296 12.73 -5.05 6.04
C PHE A 296 13.64 -5.80 5.06
N ALA A 297 13.09 -6.50 4.08
CA ALA A 297 13.88 -7.07 2.99
C ALA A 297 14.51 -5.96 2.14
N GLN A 298 15.86 -5.87 2.15
CA GLN A 298 16.61 -4.77 1.55
C GLN A 298 17.10 -5.06 0.13
N SER A 299 16.99 -6.32 -0.32
CA SER A 299 17.41 -6.72 -1.67
C SER A 299 16.33 -7.56 -2.36
N PRO A 300 16.36 -7.65 -3.70
CA PRO A 300 15.43 -8.49 -4.47
C PRO A 300 15.42 -9.95 -3.99
N GLU A 301 16.58 -10.48 -3.62
CA GLU A 301 16.75 -11.86 -3.19
C GLU A 301 16.12 -12.16 -1.82
N GLN A 302 15.83 -11.14 -1.03
CA GLN A 302 15.21 -11.27 0.29
C GLN A 302 13.67 -11.19 0.24
N LYS A 303 13.10 -10.58 -0.81
CA LYS A 303 11.65 -10.39 -0.94
C LYS A 303 10.95 -11.73 -1.10
N ASP A 304 10.05 -12.07 -0.16
CA ASP A 304 9.42 -13.39 -0.05
C ASP A 304 7.90 -13.33 -0.24
N PHE A 305 7.47 -12.83 -1.38
CA PHE A 305 6.08 -12.72 -1.82
C PHE A 305 6.00 -12.66 -3.35
N ASP A 306 4.81 -12.92 -3.91
CA ASP A 306 4.53 -12.68 -5.32
C ASP A 306 3.81 -11.34 -5.54
N MET A 307 3.02 -10.90 -4.56
CA MET A 307 2.30 -9.63 -4.57
C MET A 307 2.39 -9.00 -3.18
N ASP A 308 2.54 -7.67 -3.14
CA ASP A 308 2.54 -6.89 -1.92
C ASP A 308 1.85 -5.55 -2.14
N ILE A 309 1.49 -4.86 -1.06
CA ILE A 309 0.91 -3.52 -1.06
C ILE A 309 1.84 -2.57 -0.32
N THR A 310 2.11 -1.44 -0.95
CA THR A 310 2.89 -0.35 -0.35
C THR A 310 2.21 0.99 -0.59
N GLY A 311 2.74 2.03 0.03
CA GLY A 311 2.26 3.40 -0.14
C GLY A 311 3.36 4.34 -0.60
N TRP A 312 2.96 5.42 -1.27
CA TRP A 312 3.85 6.51 -1.63
C TRP A 312 3.17 7.86 -1.42
N GLY A 313 3.89 8.78 -0.79
CA GLY A 313 3.50 10.18 -0.67
C GLY A 313 4.46 11.07 -1.49
N PRO A 314 4.01 12.20 -2.03
CA PRO A 314 4.84 13.04 -2.87
C PRO A 314 5.90 13.79 -2.05
N ASP A 315 7.11 13.89 -2.58
CA ASP A 315 8.18 14.73 -2.02
C ASP A 315 8.01 16.21 -2.44
N PHE A 316 7.37 16.42 -3.60
CA PHE A 316 7.11 17.75 -4.17
C PHE A 316 5.88 17.69 -5.09
N GLN A 317 5.37 18.86 -5.53
CA GLN A 317 4.15 18.96 -6.32
C GLN A 317 4.42 18.84 -7.83
N ASP A 318 4.89 17.68 -8.25
CA ASP A 318 5.04 17.29 -9.65
C ASP A 318 4.73 15.79 -9.80
N PRO A 319 4.08 15.32 -10.88
CA PRO A 319 3.76 13.90 -11.08
C PRO A 319 4.97 12.97 -11.06
N SER A 320 6.15 13.45 -11.45
CA SER A 320 7.38 12.66 -11.45
C SER A 320 7.71 12.08 -10.08
N THR A 321 7.32 12.75 -8.98
CA THR A 321 7.53 12.21 -7.62
C THR A 321 6.86 10.86 -7.38
N TYR A 322 5.74 10.59 -8.06
CA TYR A 322 5.06 9.28 -8.03
C TYR A 322 5.60 8.34 -9.10
N LEU A 323 5.97 8.87 -10.25
CA LEU A 323 6.35 8.08 -11.40
C LEU A 323 7.78 7.55 -11.26
N ASP A 324 8.68 8.31 -10.65
CA ASP A 324 10.09 7.93 -10.44
C ASP A 324 10.27 6.65 -9.58
N ILE A 325 9.29 6.28 -8.78
CA ILE A 325 9.38 5.02 -8.01
C ILE A 325 9.50 3.78 -8.89
N LEU A 326 9.10 3.88 -10.16
CA LEU A 326 9.19 2.83 -11.17
C LEU A 326 10.31 3.08 -12.20
N ASN A 327 11.15 4.11 -12.00
CA ASN A 327 12.29 4.39 -12.88
C ASN A 327 13.19 3.16 -13.00
N PRO A 328 13.46 2.65 -14.22
CA PRO A 328 14.22 1.40 -14.42
C PRO A 328 15.68 1.46 -13.98
N THR A 329 16.21 2.64 -13.66
CA THR A 329 17.61 2.82 -13.22
C THR A 329 17.77 2.82 -11.70
N ASP A 330 16.80 3.39 -10.96
CA ASP A 330 16.93 3.67 -9.52
C ASP A 330 15.59 3.73 -8.77
N GLY A 331 14.48 3.39 -9.41
CA GLY A 331 13.15 3.42 -8.79
C GLY A 331 13.06 2.59 -7.53
N SER A 332 12.51 3.17 -6.47
CA SER A 332 12.45 2.55 -5.13
C SER A 332 11.61 1.26 -5.09
N THR A 333 10.65 1.10 -6.01
CA THR A 333 9.79 -0.10 -6.08
C THR A 333 10.50 -1.30 -6.74
N LEU A 334 11.59 -1.09 -7.50
CA LEU A 334 12.27 -2.16 -8.24
C LEU A 334 12.72 -3.31 -7.35
N THR A 335 13.25 -3.01 -6.16
CA THR A 335 13.64 -4.04 -5.18
C THR A 335 12.45 -4.92 -4.81
N GLY A 336 11.28 -4.34 -4.56
CA GLY A 336 10.04 -5.07 -4.29
C GLY A 336 9.56 -5.90 -5.48
N MET A 337 9.80 -5.43 -6.70
CA MET A 337 9.50 -6.17 -7.93
C MET A 337 10.49 -7.32 -8.21
N GLY A 338 11.46 -7.54 -7.33
CA GLY A 338 12.50 -8.57 -7.50
C GLY A 338 13.58 -8.19 -8.51
N LEU A 339 13.76 -6.91 -8.82
CA LEU A 339 14.63 -6.40 -9.87
C LEU A 339 15.86 -5.67 -9.29
N ASP A 340 17.02 -6.05 -9.79
CA ASP A 340 18.26 -5.30 -9.64
C ASP A 340 18.55 -4.59 -10.98
N PRO A 341 18.50 -3.24 -11.04
CA PRO A 341 18.76 -2.51 -12.29
C PRO A 341 20.07 -2.82 -12.98
N LYS A 342 21.07 -3.29 -12.23
CA LYS A 342 22.41 -3.61 -12.78
C LYS A 342 22.47 -5.01 -13.38
N LYS A 343 21.59 -5.92 -12.97
CA LYS A 343 21.62 -7.35 -13.36
C LYS A 343 20.46 -7.73 -14.28
N ASP A 344 19.28 -7.11 -14.12
CA ASP A 344 18.02 -7.59 -14.69
C ASP A 344 17.54 -6.76 -15.89
N GLN A 345 18.45 -6.10 -16.63
CA GLN A 345 18.09 -5.21 -17.76
C GLN A 345 17.18 -5.87 -18.80
N ALA A 346 17.43 -7.13 -19.17
CA ALA A 346 16.61 -7.84 -20.13
C ALA A 346 15.17 -8.07 -19.63
N LEU A 347 14.99 -8.28 -18.32
CA LEU A 347 13.67 -8.43 -17.71
C LEU A 347 12.96 -7.08 -17.58
N ILE A 348 13.69 -6.03 -17.21
CA ILE A 348 13.20 -4.65 -17.16
C ILE A 348 12.65 -4.21 -18.52
N GLU A 349 13.37 -4.53 -19.61
CA GLU A 349 12.90 -4.29 -20.97
C GLU A 349 11.66 -5.14 -21.30
N LYS A 350 11.71 -6.45 -21.00
CA LYS A 350 10.60 -7.38 -21.26
C LYS A 350 9.27 -6.95 -20.65
N ILE A 351 9.29 -6.40 -19.42
CA ILE A 351 8.07 -5.96 -18.72
C ILE A 351 7.66 -4.52 -19.07
N GLY A 352 8.43 -3.80 -19.90
CA GLY A 352 8.10 -2.50 -20.47
C GLY A 352 8.59 -1.28 -19.68
N LEU A 353 9.44 -1.44 -18.66
CA LEU A 353 9.92 -0.31 -17.86
C LEU A 353 10.86 0.63 -18.61
N ASN A 354 11.56 0.16 -19.65
CA ASN A 354 12.38 1.05 -20.49
C ASN A 354 11.53 2.06 -21.26
N GLN A 355 10.35 1.63 -21.76
CA GLN A 355 9.40 2.57 -22.40
C GLN A 355 8.85 3.59 -21.40
N TYR A 356 8.67 3.19 -20.16
CA TYR A 356 8.27 4.09 -19.09
C TYR A 356 9.32 5.16 -18.81
N LYS A 357 10.61 4.80 -18.86
CA LYS A 357 11.70 5.79 -18.71
C LYS A 357 11.68 6.85 -19.82
N GLU A 358 11.43 6.43 -21.07
CA GLU A 358 11.31 7.37 -22.20
C GLU A 358 10.21 8.42 -21.96
N LEU A 359 9.11 8.02 -21.28
CA LEU A 359 8.03 8.93 -20.90
C LEU A 359 8.41 9.86 -19.74
N LEU A 360 9.25 9.40 -18.81
CA LEU A 360 9.74 10.23 -17.70
C LEU A 360 10.75 11.29 -18.17
N ASP A 361 11.55 10.94 -19.17
CA ASP A 361 12.60 11.82 -19.70
C ASP A 361 12.06 12.87 -20.69
N ALA A 362 10.82 12.71 -21.18
CA ALA A 362 10.17 13.59 -22.15
C ALA A 362 9.43 14.77 -21.51
#